data_f36da87e660f65c1ee0946375416ca81
#
_entry.id   f36da87e660f65c1ee0946375416ca81
#
_cell.length_a   1.000
_cell.length_b   1.000
_cell.length_c   1.000
_cell.angle_alpha   90.00
_cell.angle_beta   90.00
_cell.angle_gamma   90.00
#
_symmetry.space_group_name_H-M   'P 1'
#
loop_
_entity.id
_entity.type
_entity.pdbx_description
1 polymer ?
#
loop_
_entity_poly.entity_id
_entity_poly.type
_entity_poly.pdbx_seq_one_letter_code
_entity_poly.pdbx_strand_id
1 'polypeptide(L)'
;MVFCVALAVMPVRHDHAPLSVAGADTIVDTVFVATNRARARDHLTRDVSDSLWYGVYVSRLVIASPASPRATATMHVTSVDSAALDADAWRVRLRAAIRDTSAAEAPLVFVHGYSTAPREALRQCMQVKARGGHRGPLVLFMWPTHALYVIPTPGTVYRDDARAAALSGASLARLLRAVDSASAGVVLVAHSMGSRVVCDAMIGDSATFAQFSAHPLRALGFFSPDIGARRFRDEFAPRLPAIARRVALYGAANDYLLGAAVIMNGERRAAGITRRGDPLPGIELIDDTQGARAEPLLLALAGPRHSVRWASAALTDFFSVVVAGVEPRCRVVVGSADSVSVGRWRLRPGVITPVPADSACVAR
;
A
#
# COMPACT_ATOMS: atom_id res chain seq x y z
N MET A 1 -30.54 -12.63 35.00
CA MET A 1 -30.98 -13.28 33.75
C MET A 1 -29.97 -12.87 32.67
N VAL A 2 -28.98 -13.72 32.45
CA VAL A 2 -27.89 -13.47 31.52
C VAL A 2 -28.26 -14.16 30.21
N PHE A 3 -28.49 -13.40 29.15
CA PHE A 3 -28.71 -13.95 27.82
C PHE A 3 -27.34 -14.27 27.17
N CYS A 4 -26.96 -15.53 27.19
CA CYS A 4 -25.91 -16.04 26.31
C CYS A 4 -26.45 -16.14 24.88
N VAL A 5 -26.05 -15.21 24.03
CA VAL A 5 -26.22 -15.36 22.57
C VAL A 5 -25.06 -16.18 22.05
N ALA A 6 -25.30 -17.45 21.75
CA ALA A 6 -24.36 -18.31 21.05
C ALA A 6 -24.24 -17.83 19.59
N LEU A 7 -23.10 -17.24 19.23
CA LEU A 7 -22.77 -16.99 17.82
C LEU A 7 -22.37 -18.33 17.18
N ALA A 8 -23.29 -18.88 16.40
CA ALA A 8 -22.97 -19.97 15.49
C ALA A 8 -21.98 -19.50 14.43
N VAL A 9 -20.78 -20.05 14.45
CA VAL A 9 -19.82 -19.91 13.36
C VAL A 9 -20.35 -20.71 12.17
N MET A 10 -20.95 -20.02 11.22
CA MET A 10 -21.33 -20.65 9.96
C MET A 10 -20.07 -21.02 9.17
N PRO A 11 -19.95 -22.27 8.70
CA PRO A 11 -18.88 -22.64 7.79
C PRO A 11 -19.05 -21.87 6.48
N VAL A 12 -17.98 -21.21 6.03
CA VAL A 12 -17.95 -20.56 4.72
C VAL A 12 -18.00 -21.65 3.66
N ARG A 13 -19.18 -21.87 3.08
CA ARG A 13 -19.31 -22.73 1.90
C ARG A 13 -18.59 -22.08 0.73
N HIS A 14 -17.66 -22.82 0.17
CA HIS A 14 -16.95 -22.50 -1.09
C HIS A 14 -17.84 -22.87 -2.29
N ASP A 15 -18.92 -22.15 -2.49
CA ASP A 15 -19.71 -22.22 -3.73
C ASP A 15 -19.70 -20.83 -4.38
N HIS A 16 -18.66 -20.57 -5.16
CA HIS A 16 -18.65 -19.43 -6.07
C HIS A 16 -18.53 -19.93 -7.50
N ALA A 17 -19.67 -20.05 -8.15
CA ALA A 17 -19.71 -20.04 -9.61
C ALA A 17 -18.98 -18.78 -10.12
N PRO A 18 -18.19 -18.86 -11.18
CA PRO A 18 -17.52 -17.69 -11.75
C PRO A 18 -18.58 -16.72 -12.22
N LEU A 19 -18.62 -15.52 -11.60
CA LEU A 19 -19.40 -14.40 -12.13
C LEU A 19 -18.79 -13.99 -13.48
N SER A 20 -19.35 -14.50 -14.54
CA SER A 20 -19.09 -14.00 -15.89
C SER A 20 -19.85 -12.66 -16.04
N VAL A 21 -19.15 -11.57 -15.77
CA VAL A 21 -19.68 -10.22 -16.04
C VAL A 21 -19.20 -9.84 -17.43
N ALA A 22 -20.11 -9.78 -18.38
CA ALA A 22 -19.81 -9.29 -19.73
C ALA A 22 -19.26 -7.86 -19.66
N GLY A 23 -18.07 -7.62 -20.24
CA GLY A 23 -17.39 -6.32 -20.22
C GLY A 23 -16.50 -6.05 -19.01
N ALA A 24 -16.14 -7.07 -18.22
CA ALA A 24 -15.20 -6.93 -17.12
C ALA A 24 -13.77 -7.30 -17.56
N ASP A 25 -12.81 -6.44 -17.24
CA ASP A 25 -11.39 -6.77 -17.36
C ASP A 25 -10.99 -7.74 -16.25
N THR A 26 -10.27 -8.79 -16.64
CA THR A 26 -9.79 -9.81 -15.69
C THR A 26 -8.27 -9.88 -15.73
N ILE A 27 -7.65 -9.73 -14.56
CA ILE A 27 -6.20 -9.86 -14.37
C ILE A 27 -5.96 -11.06 -13.47
N VAL A 28 -5.15 -12.01 -13.94
CA VAL A 28 -4.66 -13.12 -13.12
C VAL A 28 -3.19 -12.88 -12.82
N ASP A 29 -2.82 -12.94 -11.55
CA ASP A 29 -1.45 -12.68 -11.13
C ASP A 29 -1.06 -13.53 -9.93
N THR A 30 0.25 -13.70 -9.75
CA THR A 30 0.84 -14.38 -8.61
C THR A 30 1.24 -13.37 -7.55
N VAL A 31 0.68 -13.49 -6.34
CA VAL A 31 1.03 -12.67 -5.20
C VAL A 31 1.84 -13.50 -4.21
N PHE A 32 3.08 -13.09 -3.97
CA PHE A 32 3.93 -13.63 -2.93
C PHE A 32 3.54 -12.98 -1.60
N VAL A 33 3.10 -13.79 -0.64
CA VAL A 33 2.62 -13.30 0.65
C VAL A 33 3.62 -13.66 1.74
N ALA A 34 3.95 -12.67 2.59
CA ALA A 34 4.59 -12.91 3.88
C ALA A 34 3.72 -12.29 4.97
N THR A 35 3.55 -12.99 6.08
CA THR A 35 2.72 -12.52 7.19
C THR A 35 3.33 -12.89 8.53
N ASN A 36 3.23 -11.96 9.48
CA ASN A 36 3.55 -12.18 10.89
C ASN A 36 2.29 -12.34 11.76
N ARG A 37 1.16 -12.73 11.15
CA ARG A 37 0.00 -13.19 11.92
C ARG A 37 0.34 -14.49 12.62
N ALA A 38 -0.03 -14.61 13.89
CA ALA A 38 0.10 -15.88 14.58
C ALA A 38 -0.79 -16.94 13.93
N ARG A 39 -0.36 -18.19 13.99
CA ARG A 39 -1.09 -19.33 13.42
C ARG A 39 -1.69 -20.17 14.52
N ALA A 40 -2.98 -20.42 14.46
CA ALA A 40 -3.69 -21.40 15.28
C ALA A 40 -4.17 -22.53 14.39
N ARG A 41 -3.62 -23.73 14.61
CA ARG A 41 -3.92 -24.95 13.84
C ARG A 41 -3.93 -24.72 12.32
N ASP A 42 -5.10 -24.38 11.76
CA ASP A 42 -5.38 -24.31 10.32
C ASP A 42 -5.64 -22.88 9.81
N HIS A 43 -5.64 -21.88 10.69
CA HIS A 43 -5.91 -20.49 10.30
C HIS A 43 -4.95 -19.48 10.90
N LEU A 44 -4.86 -18.30 10.30
CA LEU A 44 -4.10 -17.16 10.80
C LEU A 44 -4.98 -16.36 11.77
N THR A 45 -4.42 -16.04 12.95
CA THR A 45 -5.10 -15.21 13.95
C THR A 45 -4.84 -13.71 13.73
N ARG A 46 -5.32 -12.89 14.65
CA ARG A 46 -5.04 -11.44 14.68
C ARG A 46 -3.82 -11.09 15.51
N ASP A 47 -3.26 -12.07 16.20
CA ASP A 47 -2.12 -11.83 17.07
C ASP A 47 -0.84 -11.69 16.24
N VAL A 48 0.09 -10.93 16.76
CA VAL A 48 1.43 -10.77 16.17
C VAL A 48 2.29 -11.97 16.56
N SER A 49 3.01 -12.51 15.60
CA SER A 49 4.04 -13.55 15.79
C SER A 49 5.41 -13.00 15.45
N ASP A 50 6.42 -13.47 16.15
CA ASP A 50 7.82 -13.22 15.80
C ASP A 50 8.27 -14.02 14.56
N SER A 51 7.51 -15.05 14.20
CA SER A 51 7.74 -15.85 13.00
C SER A 51 7.04 -15.25 11.77
N LEU A 52 7.70 -15.38 10.62
CA LEU A 52 7.09 -15.10 9.32
C LEU A 52 6.58 -16.39 8.70
N TRP A 53 5.36 -16.32 8.23
CA TRP A 53 4.75 -17.35 7.38
C TRP A 53 4.73 -16.86 5.94
N TYR A 54 4.97 -17.78 5.03
CA TYR A 54 5.08 -17.49 3.62
C TYR A 54 4.06 -18.27 2.81
N GLY A 55 3.56 -17.66 1.76
CA GLY A 55 2.65 -18.30 0.82
C GLY A 55 2.72 -17.66 -0.56
N VAL A 56 2.19 -18.37 -1.51
CA VAL A 56 1.98 -17.89 -2.88
C VAL A 56 0.51 -18.06 -3.22
N TYR A 57 -0.10 -17.00 -3.72
CA TYR A 57 -1.51 -16.98 -4.12
C TYR A 57 -1.61 -16.61 -5.59
N VAL A 58 -2.15 -17.52 -6.39
CA VAL A 58 -2.61 -17.18 -7.75
C VAL A 58 -3.99 -16.56 -7.59
N SER A 59 -4.11 -15.31 -7.90
CA SER A 59 -5.32 -14.55 -7.64
C SER A 59 -5.85 -13.89 -8.92
N ARG A 60 -7.17 -13.88 -9.04
CA ARG A 60 -7.89 -13.24 -10.13
C ARG A 60 -8.54 -11.96 -9.62
N LEU A 61 -8.19 -10.83 -10.23
CA LEU A 61 -8.84 -9.53 -10.02
C LEU A 61 -9.82 -9.29 -11.16
N VAL A 62 -11.09 -9.17 -10.84
CA VAL A 62 -12.14 -8.80 -11.78
C VAL A 62 -12.47 -7.32 -11.58
N ILE A 63 -12.33 -6.54 -12.63
CA ILE A 63 -12.62 -5.11 -12.65
C ILE A 63 -13.91 -4.95 -13.44
N ALA A 64 -15.03 -4.84 -12.76
CA ALA A 64 -16.30 -4.59 -13.40
C ALA A 64 -16.40 -3.13 -13.89
N SER A 65 -16.83 -2.95 -15.12
CA SER A 65 -17.11 -1.62 -15.65
C SER A 65 -18.13 -0.90 -14.77
N PRO A 66 -17.97 0.41 -14.52
CA PRO A 66 -18.93 1.15 -13.72
C PRO A 66 -20.31 1.16 -14.39
N ALA A 67 -21.34 0.90 -13.60
CA ALA A 67 -22.73 0.91 -14.07
C ALA A 67 -23.20 2.29 -14.59
N SER A 68 -22.44 3.35 -14.32
CA SER A 68 -22.66 4.70 -14.85
C SER A 68 -21.34 5.49 -14.84
N PRO A 69 -21.21 6.59 -15.61
CA PRO A 69 -20.02 7.45 -15.61
C PRO A 69 -19.67 8.06 -14.24
N ARG A 70 -20.61 8.04 -13.28
CA ARG A 70 -20.42 8.54 -11.91
C ARG A 70 -20.09 7.42 -10.90
N ALA A 71 -20.27 6.16 -11.29
CA ALA A 71 -19.97 5.02 -10.43
C ALA A 71 -18.47 4.68 -10.48
N THR A 72 -17.94 4.16 -9.39
CA THR A 72 -16.58 3.63 -9.34
C THR A 72 -16.60 2.19 -9.81
N ALA A 73 -15.61 1.78 -10.61
CA ALA A 73 -15.44 0.38 -10.99
C ALA A 73 -15.34 -0.50 -9.73
N THR A 74 -16.16 -1.54 -9.67
CA THR A 74 -16.12 -2.51 -8.58
C THR A 74 -15.01 -3.52 -8.86
N MET A 75 -14.20 -3.82 -7.86
CA MET A 75 -13.09 -4.76 -7.99
C MET A 75 -13.27 -5.91 -7.00
N HIS A 76 -13.23 -7.12 -7.51
CA HIS A 76 -13.30 -8.34 -6.72
C HIS A 76 -12.05 -9.18 -6.91
N VAL A 77 -11.51 -9.75 -5.84
CA VAL A 77 -10.43 -10.72 -5.90
C VAL A 77 -10.93 -12.10 -5.51
N THR A 78 -10.50 -13.10 -6.25
CA THR A 78 -10.67 -14.51 -5.91
C THR A 78 -9.31 -15.19 -5.95
N SER A 79 -8.95 -15.95 -4.92
CA SER A 79 -7.81 -16.85 -5.04
C SER A 79 -8.22 -18.04 -5.93
N VAL A 80 -7.41 -18.29 -6.95
CA VAL A 80 -7.60 -19.41 -7.86
C VAL A 80 -6.87 -20.64 -7.32
N ASP A 81 -5.67 -20.39 -6.74
CA ASP A 81 -4.82 -21.38 -6.12
C ASP A 81 -3.98 -20.74 -5.01
N SER A 82 -3.56 -21.53 -4.03
CA SER A 82 -2.67 -21.06 -2.97
C SER A 82 -1.82 -22.19 -2.41
N ALA A 83 -0.57 -21.88 -2.10
CA ALA A 83 0.35 -22.80 -1.45
C ALA A 83 1.05 -22.12 -0.28
N ALA A 84 1.05 -22.79 0.89
CA ALA A 84 1.93 -22.43 1.98
C ALA A 84 3.35 -22.94 1.66
N LEU A 85 4.36 -22.14 1.92
CA LEU A 85 5.76 -22.44 1.61
C LEU A 85 6.64 -22.18 2.86
N ASP A 86 7.73 -22.91 2.95
CA ASP A 86 8.83 -22.48 3.81
C ASP A 86 9.58 -21.27 3.20
N ALA A 87 10.43 -20.66 3.98
CA ALA A 87 11.12 -19.44 3.58
C ALA A 87 12.06 -19.64 2.37
N ASP A 88 12.67 -20.81 2.24
CA ASP A 88 13.61 -21.08 1.15
C ASP A 88 12.89 -21.36 -0.16
N ALA A 89 11.85 -22.20 -0.13
CA ALA A 89 11.00 -22.46 -1.30
C ALA A 89 10.33 -21.17 -1.79
N TRP A 90 9.88 -20.31 -0.87
CA TRP A 90 9.31 -19.01 -1.22
C TRP A 90 10.34 -18.11 -1.91
N ARG A 91 11.55 -17.99 -1.35
CA ARG A 91 12.64 -17.21 -1.96
C ARG A 91 13.05 -17.73 -3.34
N VAL A 92 13.12 -19.04 -3.50
CA VAL A 92 13.44 -19.66 -4.81
C VAL A 92 12.39 -19.28 -5.85
N ARG A 93 11.10 -19.41 -5.51
CA ARG A 93 10.00 -19.03 -6.43
C ARG A 93 9.99 -17.53 -6.73
N LEU A 94 10.22 -16.68 -5.73
CA LEU A 94 10.30 -15.23 -5.95
C LEU A 94 11.47 -14.87 -6.88
N ARG A 95 12.65 -15.46 -6.67
CA ARG A 95 13.81 -15.26 -7.57
C ARG A 95 13.52 -15.70 -9.00
N ALA A 96 12.82 -16.82 -9.19
CA ALA A 96 12.39 -17.25 -10.50
C ALA A 96 11.47 -16.20 -11.15
N ALA A 97 10.42 -15.74 -10.44
CA ALA A 97 9.52 -14.72 -10.93
C ALA A 97 10.23 -13.38 -11.27
N ILE A 98 11.26 -13.00 -10.50
CA ILE A 98 12.08 -11.81 -10.79
C ILE A 98 12.90 -11.99 -12.06
N ARG A 99 13.48 -13.17 -12.27
CA ARG A 99 14.26 -13.47 -13.51
C ARG A 99 13.42 -13.51 -14.77
N ASP A 100 12.14 -13.94 -14.62
CA ASP A 100 11.21 -14.03 -15.75
C ASP A 100 10.65 -12.67 -16.16
N THR A 101 10.91 -11.62 -15.37
CA THR A 101 10.56 -10.24 -15.71
C THR A 101 11.78 -9.50 -16.26
N SER A 102 11.55 -8.41 -16.99
CA SER A 102 12.66 -7.57 -17.46
C SER A 102 13.41 -6.97 -16.27
N ALA A 103 14.72 -6.73 -16.41
CA ALA A 103 15.54 -6.10 -15.36
C ALA A 103 15.03 -4.69 -14.95
N ALA A 104 14.18 -4.08 -15.77
CA ALA A 104 13.53 -2.80 -15.47
C ALA A 104 12.38 -2.93 -14.46
N GLU A 105 11.88 -4.14 -14.21
CA GLU A 105 10.66 -4.39 -13.43
C GLU A 105 11.01 -4.96 -12.04
N ALA A 106 11.36 -4.05 -11.12
CA ALA A 106 11.65 -4.41 -9.73
C ALA A 106 10.42 -5.05 -9.03
N PRO A 107 10.60 -5.96 -8.05
CA PRO A 107 9.49 -6.46 -7.25
C PRO A 107 8.81 -5.31 -6.50
N LEU A 108 7.49 -5.35 -6.46
CA LEU A 108 6.65 -4.42 -5.72
C LEU A 108 6.26 -5.03 -4.37
N VAL A 109 6.76 -4.46 -3.28
CA VAL A 109 6.33 -4.81 -1.92
C VAL A 109 5.22 -3.86 -1.50
N PHE A 110 4.06 -4.40 -1.15
CA PHE A 110 2.90 -3.65 -0.68
C PHE A 110 2.60 -3.93 0.80
N VAL A 111 2.39 -2.86 1.57
CA VAL A 111 2.04 -2.90 3.00
C VAL A 111 0.69 -2.23 3.20
N HIS A 112 -0.32 -3.03 3.55
CA HIS A 112 -1.70 -2.56 3.69
C HIS A 112 -1.92 -1.70 4.94
N GLY A 113 -3.07 -1.03 5.00
CA GLY A 113 -3.45 -0.14 6.08
C GLY A 113 -4.22 -0.80 7.23
N TYR A 114 -4.79 0.05 8.08
CA TYR A 114 -5.66 -0.28 9.19
C TYR A 114 -6.89 -1.09 8.76
N SER A 115 -7.39 -1.95 9.65
CA SER A 115 -8.67 -2.69 9.49
C SER A 115 -8.83 -3.42 8.16
N THR A 116 -7.76 -4.03 7.66
CA THR A 116 -7.73 -4.68 6.35
C THR A 116 -7.77 -6.21 6.51
N ALA A 117 -8.85 -6.85 6.08
CA ALA A 117 -8.96 -8.31 6.04
C ALA A 117 -7.95 -8.92 5.04
N PRO A 118 -7.52 -10.17 5.22
CA PRO A 118 -6.56 -10.82 4.32
C PRO A 118 -6.95 -10.78 2.84
N ARG A 119 -8.20 -11.06 2.52
CA ARG A 119 -8.73 -10.99 1.15
C ARG A 119 -8.69 -9.57 0.59
N GLU A 120 -8.97 -8.58 1.45
CA GLU A 120 -8.94 -7.17 1.08
C GLU A 120 -7.49 -6.71 0.84
N ALA A 121 -6.52 -7.18 1.64
CA ALA A 121 -5.10 -6.90 1.43
C ALA A 121 -4.62 -7.45 0.07
N LEU A 122 -5.00 -8.67 -0.29
CA LEU A 122 -4.73 -9.24 -1.61
C LEU A 122 -5.34 -8.40 -2.73
N ARG A 123 -6.62 -8.00 -2.58
CA ARG A 123 -7.30 -7.15 -3.56
C ARG A 123 -6.59 -5.82 -3.75
N GLN A 124 -6.20 -5.15 -2.65
CA GLN A 124 -5.48 -3.88 -2.71
C GLN A 124 -4.12 -4.04 -3.38
N CYS A 125 -3.36 -5.09 -3.06
CA CYS A 125 -2.07 -5.38 -3.66
C CYS A 125 -2.17 -5.53 -5.19
N MET A 126 -3.08 -6.35 -5.67
CA MET A 126 -3.33 -6.53 -7.11
C MET A 126 -3.82 -5.24 -7.77
N GLN A 127 -4.66 -4.48 -7.08
CA GLN A 127 -5.19 -3.21 -7.57
C GLN A 127 -4.09 -2.15 -7.76
N VAL A 128 -3.12 -2.08 -6.83
CA VAL A 128 -1.96 -1.19 -6.96
C VAL A 128 -1.17 -1.50 -8.22
N LYS A 129 -0.86 -2.77 -8.46
CA LYS A 129 -0.16 -3.21 -9.68
C LYS A 129 -0.96 -2.89 -10.93
N ALA A 130 -2.22 -3.31 -10.98
CA ALA A 130 -3.08 -3.18 -12.15
C ALA A 130 -3.28 -1.72 -12.56
N ARG A 131 -3.61 -0.83 -11.61
CA ARG A 131 -3.84 0.59 -11.88
C ARG A 131 -2.57 1.38 -12.10
N GLY A 132 -1.47 0.96 -11.49
CA GLY A 132 -0.15 1.56 -11.69
C GLY A 132 0.55 1.14 -12.97
N GLY A 133 0.04 0.12 -13.66
CA GLY A 133 0.69 -0.45 -14.86
C GLY A 133 2.01 -1.17 -14.53
N HIS A 134 2.24 -1.54 -13.28
CA HIS A 134 3.46 -2.23 -12.85
C HIS A 134 3.46 -3.69 -13.33
N ARG A 135 4.58 -4.19 -13.82
CA ARG A 135 4.71 -5.54 -14.38
C ARG A 135 5.55 -6.49 -13.53
N GLY A 136 6.33 -5.96 -12.58
CA GLY A 136 7.18 -6.75 -11.70
C GLY A 136 6.39 -7.66 -10.75
N PRO A 137 7.06 -8.63 -10.10
CA PRO A 137 6.44 -9.52 -9.14
C PRO A 137 5.78 -8.76 -7.97
N LEU A 138 4.64 -9.28 -7.48
CA LEU A 138 3.92 -8.73 -6.34
C LEU A 138 4.32 -9.44 -5.05
N VAL A 139 4.69 -8.67 -4.03
CA VAL A 139 4.94 -9.13 -2.67
C VAL A 139 4.01 -8.37 -1.73
N LEU A 140 3.15 -9.10 -1.01
CA LEU A 140 2.26 -8.53 0.00
C LEU A 140 2.82 -8.84 1.39
N PHE A 141 3.09 -7.81 2.19
CA PHE A 141 3.27 -7.97 3.62
C PHE A 141 1.93 -7.82 4.32
N MET A 142 1.42 -8.93 4.84
CA MET A 142 0.11 -9.00 5.48
C MET A 142 0.25 -9.01 7.00
N TRP A 143 0.37 -7.82 7.59
CA TRP A 143 0.49 -7.67 9.05
C TRP A 143 -0.86 -7.84 9.77
N PRO A 144 -0.91 -8.17 11.08
CA PRO A 144 -2.15 -8.39 11.82
C PRO A 144 -2.99 -7.11 11.96
N THR A 145 -4.22 -7.17 11.48
CA THR A 145 -5.24 -6.13 11.65
C THR A 145 -6.59 -6.75 11.95
N HIS A 146 -7.47 -5.96 12.57
CA HIS A 146 -8.86 -6.32 12.75
C HIS A 146 -9.62 -6.09 11.45
N ALA A 147 -10.32 -7.12 10.96
CA ALA A 147 -11.30 -6.92 9.90
C ALA A 147 -12.61 -6.45 10.55
N LEU A 148 -12.95 -5.17 10.42
CA LEU A 148 -14.18 -4.64 10.97
C LEU A 148 -15.39 -5.08 10.13
N TYR A 149 -16.03 -6.14 10.57
CA TYR A 149 -17.42 -6.45 10.17
C TYR A 149 -18.42 -6.18 11.29
N VAL A 150 -17.97 -5.90 12.52
CA VAL A 150 -18.83 -5.56 13.68
C VAL A 150 -18.11 -4.49 14.48
N ILE A 151 -18.81 -3.45 14.83
CA ILE A 151 -18.32 -2.26 15.55
C ILE A 151 -18.14 -2.57 17.06
N PRO A 152 -16.96 -2.95 17.54
CA PRO A 152 -16.54 -2.55 18.87
C PRO A 152 -16.07 -1.09 18.78
N THR A 153 -16.12 -0.35 19.87
CA THR A 153 -15.77 1.07 19.89
C THR A 153 -14.57 1.39 18.95
N PRO A 154 -14.75 2.23 17.95
CA PRO A 154 -13.74 2.43 16.88
C PRO A 154 -12.33 2.74 17.40
N GLY A 155 -12.23 3.36 18.57
CA GLY A 155 -10.96 3.74 19.17
C GLY A 155 -10.16 2.57 19.80
N THR A 156 -10.79 1.48 20.22
CA THR A 156 -10.06 0.31 20.76
C THR A 156 -9.41 -0.48 19.65
N VAL A 157 -10.17 -0.77 18.60
CA VAL A 157 -9.65 -1.49 17.40
C VAL A 157 -8.50 -0.72 16.75
N TYR A 158 -8.63 0.60 16.65
CA TYR A 158 -7.55 1.42 16.10
C TYR A 158 -6.27 1.34 16.94
N ARG A 159 -6.37 1.36 18.28
CA ARG A 159 -5.21 1.25 19.17
C ARG A 159 -4.57 -0.13 19.13
N ASP A 160 -5.38 -1.19 19.00
CA ASP A 160 -4.89 -2.56 18.89
C ASP A 160 -4.15 -2.77 17.57
N ASP A 161 -4.70 -2.29 16.45
CA ASP A 161 -4.01 -2.30 15.16
C ASP A 161 -2.74 -1.45 15.19
N ALA A 162 -2.73 -0.29 15.88
CA ALA A 162 -1.54 0.53 16.03
C ALA A 162 -0.43 -0.17 16.82
N ARG A 163 -0.77 -0.97 17.85
CA ARG A 163 0.20 -1.83 18.56
C ARG A 163 0.72 -2.94 17.66
N ALA A 164 -0.17 -3.60 16.91
CA ALA A 164 0.23 -4.64 15.96
C ALA A 164 1.16 -4.08 14.87
N ALA A 165 0.91 -2.87 14.38
CA ALA A 165 1.78 -2.18 13.45
C ALA A 165 3.18 -1.96 14.02
N ALA A 166 3.29 -1.45 15.26
CA ALA A 166 4.58 -1.24 15.92
C ALA A 166 5.37 -2.56 16.11
N LEU A 167 4.68 -3.66 16.41
CA LEU A 167 5.31 -4.99 16.55
C LEU A 167 5.66 -5.64 15.20
N SER A 168 5.12 -5.15 14.10
CA SER A 168 5.31 -5.75 12.77
C SER A 168 6.54 -5.23 12.02
N GLY A 169 7.16 -4.14 12.48
CA GLY A 169 8.30 -3.50 11.83
C GLY A 169 9.47 -4.45 11.61
N ALA A 170 9.90 -5.17 12.65
CA ALA A 170 11.00 -6.13 12.56
C ALA A 170 10.73 -7.28 11.57
N SER A 171 9.47 -7.73 11.46
CA SER A 171 9.09 -8.77 10.51
C SER A 171 9.12 -8.26 9.07
N LEU A 172 8.64 -7.03 8.82
CA LEU A 172 8.77 -6.39 7.52
C LEU A 172 10.26 -6.16 7.16
N ALA A 173 11.09 -5.75 8.11
CA ALA A 173 12.53 -5.57 7.91
C ALA A 173 13.19 -6.87 7.39
N ARG A 174 12.88 -8.02 8.02
CA ARG A 174 13.36 -9.33 7.56
C ARG A 174 12.88 -9.67 6.14
N LEU A 175 11.60 -9.41 5.85
CA LEU A 175 11.05 -9.61 4.51
C LEU A 175 11.76 -8.75 3.46
N LEU A 176 11.92 -7.45 3.73
CA LEU A 176 12.56 -6.51 2.80
C LEU A 176 13.99 -6.94 2.48
N ARG A 177 14.76 -7.36 3.48
CA ARG A 177 16.11 -7.89 3.26
C ARG A 177 16.11 -9.16 2.37
N ALA A 178 15.12 -10.04 2.56
CA ALA A 178 14.98 -11.25 1.75
C ALA A 178 14.61 -10.94 0.29
N VAL A 179 13.74 -9.94 0.06
CA VAL A 179 13.34 -9.51 -1.28
C VAL A 179 14.50 -8.80 -1.99
N ASP A 180 15.18 -7.88 -1.29
CA ASP A 180 16.32 -7.12 -1.83
C ASP A 180 17.45 -8.04 -2.28
N SER A 181 17.80 -9.05 -1.46
CA SER A 181 18.81 -10.05 -1.81
C SER A 181 18.46 -10.89 -3.06
N ALA A 182 17.23 -10.85 -3.50
CA ALA A 182 16.72 -11.59 -4.65
C ALA A 182 16.60 -10.73 -5.93
N SER A 183 16.78 -9.40 -5.83
CA SER A 183 16.50 -8.45 -6.92
C SER A 183 17.54 -7.35 -7.05
N ALA A 184 17.55 -6.66 -8.20
CA ALA A 184 18.37 -5.48 -8.43
C ALA A 184 17.76 -4.17 -7.90
N GLY A 185 16.76 -4.26 -7.02
CA GLY A 185 16.07 -3.15 -6.41
C GLY A 185 14.67 -3.54 -5.97
N VAL A 186 14.01 -2.69 -5.19
CA VAL A 186 12.67 -2.91 -4.66
C VAL A 186 11.85 -1.63 -4.81
N VAL A 187 10.60 -1.75 -5.23
CA VAL A 187 9.58 -0.70 -5.10
C VAL A 187 8.75 -1.00 -3.86
N LEU A 188 8.70 -0.07 -2.92
CA LEU A 188 7.95 -0.23 -1.66
C LEU A 188 6.78 0.74 -1.61
N VAL A 189 5.59 0.21 -1.39
CA VAL A 189 4.34 0.99 -1.28
C VAL A 189 3.69 0.72 0.07
N ALA A 190 3.44 1.78 0.82
CA ALA A 190 2.76 1.74 2.11
C ALA A 190 1.46 2.53 2.07
N HIS A 191 0.39 1.95 2.61
CA HIS A 191 -0.89 2.62 2.73
C HIS A 191 -1.26 2.86 4.19
N SER A 192 -1.69 4.10 4.51
CA SER A 192 -2.27 4.44 5.80
C SER A 192 -1.37 4.03 6.98
N MET A 193 -1.88 3.27 7.95
CA MET A 193 -1.14 2.74 9.11
C MET A 193 0.01 1.81 8.71
N GLY A 194 -0.02 1.19 7.53
CA GLY A 194 1.11 0.45 6.98
C GLY A 194 2.37 1.30 6.82
N SER A 195 2.22 2.62 6.73
CA SER A 195 3.34 3.56 6.71
C SER A 195 4.12 3.57 8.02
N ARG A 196 3.48 3.32 9.17
CA ARG A 196 4.17 3.15 10.46
C ARG A 196 5.04 1.91 10.43
N VAL A 197 4.48 0.80 9.95
CA VAL A 197 5.22 -0.48 9.83
C VAL A 197 6.46 -0.30 8.96
N VAL A 198 6.34 0.43 7.83
CA VAL A 198 7.47 0.72 6.94
C VAL A 198 8.51 1.62 7.60
N CYS A 199 8.09 2.71 8.26
CA CYS A 199 9.03 3.58 8.95
C CYS A 199 9.78 2.85 10.07
N ASP A 200 9.09 2.05 10.87
CA ASP A 200 9.70 1.26 11.93
C ASP A 200 10.65 0.17 11.37
N ALA A 201 10.29 -0.46 10.24
CA ALA A 201 11.14 -1.45 9.56
C ALA A 201 12.41 -0.84 8.98
N MET A 202 12.29 0.30 8.31
CA MET A 202 13.38 0.89 7.53
C MET A 202 14.31 1.76 8.37
N ILE A 203 13.76 2.41 9.39
CA ILE A 203 14.49 3.39 10.21
C ILE A 203 14.77 2.84 11.62
N GLY A 204 13.85 2.06 12.18
CA GLY A 204 13.97 1.45 13.50
C GLY A 204 14.92 0.24 13.56
N ASP A 205 15.06 -0.49 12.44
CA ASP A 205 15.99 -1.62 12.31
C ASP A 205 17.31 -1.17 11.67
N SER A 206 18.38 -1.14 12.47
CA SER A 206 19.69 -0.63 12.05
C SER A 206 20.32 -1.44 10.89
N ALA A 207 20.13 -2.76 10.87
CA ALA A 207 20.66 -3.62 9.83
C ALA A 207 19.95 -3.36 8.49
N THR A 208 18.62 -3.19 8.51
CA THR A 208 17.84 -2.82 7.34
C THR A 208 18.20 -1.43 6.85
N PHE A 209 18.33 -0.47 7.76
CA PHE A 209 18.76 0.88 7.39
C PHE A 209 20.13 0.86 6.70
N ALA A 210 21.13 0.16 7.27
CA ALA A 210 22.46 0.06 6.69
C ALA A 210 22.44 -0.62 5.31
N GLN A 211 21.67 -1.71 5.15
CA GLN A 211 21.54 -2.39 3.85
C GLN A 211 20.97 -1.45 2.79
N PHE A 212 19.86 -0.78 3.07
CA PHE A 212 19.22 0.11 2.11
C PHE A 212 19.92 1.46 1.97
N SER A 213 20.80 1.84 2.87
CA SER A 213 21.74 2.95 2.64
C SER A 213 22.84 2.58 1.64
N ALA A 214 23.25 1.32 1.62
CA ALA A 214 24.22 0.80 0.63
C ALA A 214 23.56 0.47 -0.72
N HIS A 215 22.34 -0.07 -0.69
CA HIS A 215 21.54 -0.48 -1.85
C HIS A 215 20.15 0.13 -1.80
N PRO A 216 19.96 1.42 -2.13
CA PRO A 216 18.70 2.10 -1.96
C PRO A 216 17.55 1.47 -2.74
N LEU A 217 16.37 1.43 -2.12
CA LEU A 217 15.12 1.11 -2.81
C LEU A 217 15.01 1.92 -4.10
N ARG A 218 14.44 1.32 -5.14
CA ARG A 218 14.16 2.04 -6.38
C ARG A 218 13.22 3.21 -6.16
N ALA A 219 12.13 2.95 -5.39
CA ALA A 219 11.17 3.98 -5.00
C ALA A 219 10.46 3.58 -3.70
N LEU A 220 10.07 4.58 -2.92
CA LEU A 220 9.24 4.45 -1.72
C LEU A 220 8.05 5.38 -1.84
N GLY A 221 6.84 4.80 -1.87
CA GLY A 221 5.57 5.52 -1.93
C GLY A 221 4.76 5.40 -0.65
N PHE A 222 4.43 6.52 -0.04
CA PHE A 222 3.50 6.61 1.08
C PHE A 222 2.16 7.15 0.57
N PHE A 223 1.09 6.37 0.73
CA PHE A 223 -0.26 6.75 0.32
C PHE A 223 -1.15 6.96 1.54
N SER A 224 -1.64 8.18 1.73
CA SER A 224 -2.40 8.62 2.91
C SER A 224 -1.75 8.18 4.24
N PRO A 225 -0.45 8.45 4.49
CA PRO A 225 0.25 7.92 5.65
C PRO A 225 -0.38 8.37 6.97
N ASP A 226 -0.76 7.39 7.79
CA ASP A 226 -1.25 7.58 9.15
C ASP A 226 -0.09 7.58 10.14
N ILE A 227 0.69 8.64 10.10
CA ILE A 227 1.77 8.95 11.03
C ILE A 227 1.59 10.40 11.45
N GLY A 228 1.82 10.73 12.74
CA GLY A 228 1.83 12.12 13.19
C GLY A 228 2.77 12.98 12.35
N ALA A 229 2.26 14.09 11.82
CA ALA A 229 3.01 14.92 10.86
C ALA A 229 4.34 15.44 11.45
N ARG A 230 4.35 15.75 12.76
CA ARG A 230 5.57 16.15 13.45
C ARG A 230 6.56 15.01 13.54
N ARG A 231 6.10 13.82 14.00
CA ARG A 231 6.93 12.63 14.10
C ARG A 231 7.52 12.25 12.73
N PHE A 232 6.70 12.26 11.69
CA PHE A 232 7.17 11.98 10.33
C PHE A 232 8.27 12.95 9.90
N ARG A 233 8.06 14.27 10.08
CA ARG A 233 9.02 15.30 9.69
C ARG A 233 10.32 15.22 10.48
N ASP A 234 10.25 14.99 11.80
CA ASP A 234 11.41 15.13 12.70
C ASP A 234 12.21 13.83 12.81
N GLU A 235 11.56 12.65 12.74
CA GLU A 235 12.20 11.36 12.95
C GLU A 235 12.49 10.59 11.66
N PHE A 236 11.56 10.59 10.71
CA PHE A 236 11.64 9.72 9.52
C PHE A 236 12.11 10.45 8.27
N ALA A 237 11.49 11.56 7.93
CA ALA A 237 11.73 12.28 6.69
C ALA A 237 13.22 12.60 6.42
N PRO A 238 14.04 13.01 7.40
CA PRO A 238 15.46 13.31 7.17
C PRO A 238 16.28 12.09 6.76
N ARG A 239 15.82 10.88 7.09
CA ARG A 239 16.56 9.63 6.86
C ARG A 239 16.09 8.87 5.63
N LEU A 240 14.86 9.09 5.17
CA LEU A 240 14.27 8.36 4.04
C LEU A 240 15.05 8.53 2.71
N PRO A 241 15.59 9.71 2.35
CA PRO A 241 16.36 9.87 1.11
C PRO A 241 17.68 9.07 1.09
N ALA A 242 18.19 8.64 2.24
CA ALA A 242 19.37 7.80 2.31
C ALA A 242 19.09 6.34 1.91
N ILE A 243 17.84 5.88 2.01
CA ILE A 243 17.45 4.47 1.84
C ILE A 243 16.56 4.23 0.62
N ALA A 244 16.19 5.26 -0.11
CA ALA A 244 15.42 5.15 -1.35
C ALA A 244 15.87 6.22 -2.35
N ARG A 245 16.01 5.85 -3.62
CA ARG A 245 16.39 6.79 -4.70
C ARG A 245 15.33 7.88 -4.89
N ARG A 246 14.09 7.53 -4.71
CA ARG A 246 12.93 8.44 -4.78
C ARG A 246 11.97 8.13 -3.63
N VAL A 247 11.52 9.18 -2.95
CA VAL A 247 10.50 9.07 -1.91
C VAL A 247 9.35 10.01 -2.26
N ALA A 248 8.14 9.45 -2.34
CA ALA A 248 6.93 10.23 -2.65
C ALA A 248 5.86 10.01 -1.57
N LEU A 249 5.22 11.09 -1.15
CA LEU A 249 4.13 11.10 -0.20
C LEU A 249 2.88 11.65 -0.89
N TYR A 250 1.89 10.79 -1.05
CA TYR A 250 0.56 11.10 -1.59
C TYR A 250 -0.41 11.32 -0.45
N GLY A 251 -1.06 12.47 -0.43
CA GLY A 251 -2.03 12.80 0.60
C GLY A 251 -3.13 13.72 0.09
N ALA A 252 -4.17 13.92 0.90
CA ALA A 252 -5.29 14.78 0.57
C ALA A 252 -5.70 15.63 1.78
N ALA A 253 -6.04 16.91 1.53
CA ALA A 253 -6.48 17.81 2.59
C ALA A 253 -7.86 17.44 3.16
N ASN A 254 -8.64 16.66 2.42
CA ASN A 254 -9.99 16.20 2.76
C ASN A 254 -10.06 14.74 3.20
N ASP A 255 -8.95 14.17 3.65
CA ASP A 255 -8.91 12.82 4.22
C ASP A 255 -9.47 12.84 5.66
N TYR A 256 -10.79 12.60 5.77
CA TYR A 256 -11.51 12.66 7.05
C TYR A 256 -11.13 11.51 7.99
N LEU A 257 -10.72 10.37 7.48
CA LEU A 257 -10.33 9.24 8.33
C LEU A 257 -8.98 9.49 8.98
N LEU A 258 -8.04 10.09 8.27
CA LEU A 258 -6.82 10.60 8.90
C LEU A 258 -7.13 11.69 9.91
N GLY A 259 -8.12 12.54 9.65
CA GLY A 259 -8.61 13.52 10.63
C GLY A 259 -9.09 12.89 11.93
N ALA A 260 -9.85 11.78 11.85
CA ALA A 260 -10.29 11.01 13.02
C ALA A 260 -9.11 10.29 13.71
N ALA A 261 -8.20 9.68 12.95
CA ALA A 261 -7.00 9.02 13.46
C ALA A 261 -6.11 9.97 14.28
N VAL A 262 -5.98 11.22 13.84
CA VAL A 262 -5.25 12.28 14.54
C VAL A 262 -5.79 12.49 15.96
N ILE A 263 -7.11 12.58 16.10
CA ILE A 263 -7.76 12.75 17.41
C ILE A 263 -7.50 11.53 18.30
N MET A 264 -7.60 10.31 17.76
CA MET A 264 -7.39 9.08 18.51
C MET A 264 -5.94 8.91 18.99
N ASN A 265 -4.97 9.50 18.27
CA ASN A 265 -3.54 9.45 18.62
C ASN A 265 -3.05 10.62 19.48
N GLY A 266 -3.90 11.60 19.79
CA GLY A 266 -3.48 12.84 20.47
C GLY A 266 -2.55 13.70 19.62
N GLU A 267 -2.54 13.52 18.32
CA GLU A 267 -1.73 14.26 17.36
C GLU A 267 -2.50 15.50 16.83
N ARG A 268 -1.80 16.47 16.29
CA ARG A 268 -2.43 17.65 15.69
C ARG A 268 -2.76 17.46 14.22
N ARG A 269 -1.99 16.62 13.51
CA ARG A 269 -2.14 16.36 12.08
C ARG A 269 -1.42 15.07 11.70
N ALA A 270 -1.97 14.32 10.75
CA ALA A 270 -1.28 13.21 10.10
C ALA A 270 -0.45 13.70 8.90
N ALA A 271 0.62 12.99 8.57
CA ALA A 271 1.48 13.30 7.43
C ALA A 271 0.72 13.22 6.09
N GLY A 272 -0.27 12.31 5.99
CA GLY A 272 -1.12 12.19 4.79
C GLY A 272 -2.16 13.30 4.59
N ILE A 273 -2.31 14.23 5.54
CA ILE A 273 -3.16 15.41 5.35
C ILE A 273 -2.31 16.53 4.72
N THR A 274 -2.47 16.71 3.40
CA THR A 274 -1.76 17.73 2.64
C THR A 274 -2.39 19.11 2.90
N ARG A 275 -1.84 19.85 3.82
CA ARG A 275 -2.09 21.29 3.97
C ARG A 275 -0.80 22.04 3.66
N ARG A 276 -0.85 23.37 3.53
CA ARG A 276 0.35 24.22 3.42
C ARG A 276 1.29 23.85 4.58
N GLY A 277 2.37 23.16 4.28
CA GLY A 277 3.41 22.77 5.21
C GLY A 277 4.75 23.00 4.55
N ASP A 278 5.80 23.06 5.34
CA ASP A 278 7.16 23.19 4.85
C ASP A 278 7.51 22.00 3.95
N PRO A 279 8.25 22.23 2.86
CA PRO A 279 8.74 21.15 2.03
C PRO A 279 9.62 20.21 2.86
N LEU A 280 9.54 18.92 2.57
CA LEU A 280 10.40 17.90 3.19
C LEU A 280 11.56 17.62 2.22
N PRO A 281 12.80 17.98 2.56
CA PRO A 281 13.95 17.78 1.66
C PRO A 281 14.06 16.32 1.22
N GLY A 282 14.19 16.09 -0.10
CA GLY A 282 14.31 14.75 -0.68
C GLY A 282 13.03 13.94 -0.74
N ILE A 283 11.88 14.53 -0.35
CA ILE A 283 10.56 13.88 -0.42
C ILE A 283 9.63 14.70 -1.33
N GLU A 284 9.05 14.03 -2.30
CA GLU A 284 8.06 14.61 -3.19
C GLU A 284 6.68 14.58 -2.51
N LEU A 285 6.12 15.75 -2.24
CA LEU A 285 4.79 15.88 -1.65
C LEU A 285 3.74 16.06 -2.74
N ILE A 286 2.84 15.10 -2.87
CA ILE A 286 1.81 15.08 -3.89
C ILE A 286 0.43 15.25 -3.25
N ASP A 287 -0.24 16.34 -3.59
CA ASP A 287 -1.60 16.68 -3.15
C ASP A 287 -2.64 16.12 -4.12
N ASP A 288 -3.34 15.08 -3.70
CA ASP A 288 -4.43 14.45 -4.45
C ASP A 288 -5.83 14.88 -3.97
N THR A 289 -5.95 16.03 -3.31
CA THR A 289 -7.24 16.53 -2.80
C THR A 289 -8.31 16.66 -3.90
N GLN A 290 -7.90 16.97 -5.13
CA GLN A 290 -8.82 17.11 -6.25
C GLN A 290 -9.21 15.75 -6.86
N GLY A 291 -8.32 14.76 -6.81
CA GLY A 291 -8.58 13.40 -7.27
C GLY A 291 -9.42 12.60 -6.26
N ALA A 292 -9.24 12.87 -4.98
CA ALA A 292 -10.05 12.33 -3.91
C ALA A 292 -11.39 13.09 -3.84
N ARG A 293 -12.35 12.75 -4.71
CA ARG A 293 -13.69 13.36 -4.66
C ARG A 293 -14.28 13.21 -3.26
N ALA A 294 -14.68 14.34 -2.67
CA ALA A 294 -15.40 14.40 -1.40
C ALA A 294 -16.72 13.61 -1.55
N GLU A 295 -16.76 12.44 -0.99
CA GLU A 295 -18.01 11.69 -0.85
C GLU A 295 -18.68 12.10 0.48
N PRO A 296 -20.03 12.07 0.59
CA PRO A 296 -20.74 12.51 1.78
C PRO A 296 -20.28 11.79 3.06
N LEU A 297 -20.18 12.53 4.17
CA LEU A 297 -19.70 12.08 5.48
C LEU A 297 -20.37 10.78 6.00
N LEU A 298 -21.68 10.59 5.74
CA LEU A 298 -22.42 9.39 6.13
C LEU A 298 -21.90 8.10 5.49
N LEU A 299 -21.39 8.18 4.27
CA LEU A 299 -20.74 7.05 3.61
C LEU A 299 -19.26 6.89 4.06
N ALA A 300 -18.63 7.93 4.63
CA ALA A 300 -17.30 7.84 5.23
C ALA A 300 -17.29 6.97 6.50
N LEU A 301 -18.42 6.89 7.21
CA LEU A 301 -18.59 6.02 8.38
C LEU A 301 -18.90 4.56 8.00
N ALA A 302 -19.40 4.32 6.78
CA ALA A 302 -19.86 3.02 6.32
C ALA A 302 -18.91 2.29 5.36
N GLY A 303 -17.78 2.87 4.97
CA GLY A 303 -16.90 2.23 4.02
C GLY A 303 -15.55 2.91 3.82
N PRO A 304 -14.64 2.26 3.08
CA PRO A 304 -13.22 2.56 3.04
C PRO A 304 -12.92 3.82 2.21
N ARG A 305 -13.09 5.01 2.74
CA ARG A 305 -12.80 6.30 2.09
C ARG A 305 -11.47 6.91 2.45
N HIS A 306 -10.73 6.20 3.22
CA HIS A 306 -9.39 6.49 3.58
C HIS A 306 -8.46 5.85 2.57
N SER A 307 -8.37 6.47 1.47
CA SER A 307 -7.33 6.22 0.53
C SER A 307 -7.24 7.49 -0.29
N VAL A 308 -6.06 8.02 -0.47
CA VAL A 308 -5.67 8.55 -1.77
C VAL A 308 -5.90 7.33 -2.65
N ARG A 309 -7.19 7.11 -2.88
CA ARG A 309 -7.64 5.84 -3.33
C ARG A 309 -6.90 5.62 -4.58
N TRP A 310 -6.41 4.49 -4.62
CA TRP A 310 -6.13 3.74 -5.81
C TRP A 310 -6.85 4.35 -7.03
N ALA A 311 -7.18 5.65 -6.89
CA ALA A 311 -7.52 6.56 -7.97
C ALA A 311 -6.36 6.50 -8.92
N SER A 312 -6.65 6.13 -10.12
CA SER A 312 -5.69 5.93 -11.19
C SER A 312 -4.61 7.02 -11.26
N ALA A 313 -4.92 8.28 -10.93
CA ALA A 313 -3.99 9.39 -11.00
C ALA A 313 -2.79 9.26 -10.05
N ALA A 314 -2.99 8.96 -8.76
CA ALA A 314 -1.88 8.84 -7.80
C ALA A 314 -0.99 7.63 -8.09
N LEU A 315 -1.58 6.48 -8.43
CA LEU A 315 -0.82 5.29 -8.80
C LEU A 315 -0.10 5.46 -10.13
N THR A 316 -0.77 6.05 -11.13
CA THR A 316 -0.15 6.35 -12.43
C THR A 316 1.02 7.30 -12.24
N ASP A 317 0.87 8.37 -11.46
CA ASP A 317 1.96 9.30 -11.16
C ASP A 317 3.13 8.56 -10.47
N PHE A 318 2.84 7.73 -9.45
CA PHE A 318 3.88 7.00 -8.76
C PHE A 318 4.68 6.10 -9.70
N PHE A 319 4.02 5.28 -10.51
CA PHE A 319 4.73 4.34 -11.37
C PHE A 319 5.32 5.00 -12.61
N SER A 320 4.60 5.91 -13.28
CA SER A 320 5.08 6.54 -14.51
C SER A 320 6.05 7.71 -14.30
N VAL A 321 6.12 8.27 -13.09
CA VAL A 321 7.01 9.39 -12.77
C VAL A 321 8.05 9.01 -11.74
N VAL A 322 7.62 8.52 -10.55
CA VAL A 322 8.56 8.26 -9.45
C VAL A 322 9.36 6.98 -9.69
N VAL A 323 8.69 5.87 -9.98
CA VAL A 323 9.35 4.57 -10.25
C VAL A 323 10.12 4.58 -11.57
N ALA A 324 9.59 5.25 -12.60
CA ALA A 324 10.24 5.39 -13.90
C ALA A 324 11.43 6.34 -13.88
N GLY A 325 11.65 7.09 -12.80
CA GLY A 325 12.80 7.99 -12.68
C GLY A 325 12.65 9.31 -13.45
N VAL A 326 11.43 9.71 -13.78
CA VAL A 326 11.17 11.01 -14.41
C VAL A 326 11.58 12.14 -13.46
N GLU A 327 12.34 13.10 -13.95
CA GLU A 327 12.79 14.25 -13.18
C GLU A 327 11.60 14.96 -12.51
N PRO A 328 11.63 15.29 -11.20
CA PRO A 328 10.50 15.91 -10.50
C PRO A 328 9.97 17.18 -11.18
N ARG A 329 10.87 18.02 -11.73
CA ARG A 329 10.51 19.25 -12.47
C ARG A 329 9.70 18.94 -13.75
N CYS A 330 9.87 17.78 -14.32
CA CYS A 330 9.22 17.34 -15.55
C CYS A 330 7.82 16.75 -15.31
N ARG A 331 7.40 16.55 -14.07
CA ARG A 331 6.06 16.04 -13.74
C ARG A 331 4.96 16.89 -14.35
N VAL A 332 5.10 18.20 -14.37
CA VAL A 332 4.15 19.12 -15.02
C VAL A 332 4.09 18.89 -16.53
N VAL A 333 5.24 18.66 -17.18
CA VAL A 333 5.35 18.40 -18.62
C VAL A 333 4.64 17.10 -18.98
N VAL A 334 4.76 16.08 -18.15
CA VAL A 334 4.05 14.80 -18.36
C VAL A 334 2.56 14.86 -18.00
N GLY A 335 2.08 16.01 -17.50
CA GLY A 335 0.66 16.26 -17.27
C GLY A 335 0.05 15.59 -16.04
N SER A 336 0.84 14.93 -15.21
CA SER A 336 0.32 14.22 -14.03
C SER A 336 0.03 15.15 -12.85
N ALA A 337 0.78 16.24 -12.70
CA ALA A 337 0.62 17.18 -11.59
C ALA A 337 1.08 18.60 -11.95
N ASP A 338 0.53 19.58 -11.26
CA ASP A 338 1.01 20.96 -11.28
C ASP A 338 2.01 21.18 -10.16
N SER A 339 3.11 21.89 -10.44
CA SER A 339 4.02 22.39 -9.41
C SER A 339 3.33 23.46 -8.57
N VAL A 340 3.30 23.27 -7.26
CA VAL A 340 2.76 24.25 -6.30
C VAL A 340 3.86 25.02 -5.60
N SER A 341 4.97 24.34 -5.32
CA SER A 341 6.21 24.89 -4.78
C SER A 341 7.32 23.85 -4.97
N VAL A 342 8.56 24.19 -4.64
CA VAL A 342 9.69 23.25 -4.73
C VAL A 342 9.38 21.98 -3.94
N GLY A 343 9.42 20.82 -4.61
CA GLY A 343 9.15 19.51 -4.03
C GLY A 343 7.67 19.23 -3.71
N ARG A 344 6.75 20.12 -4.11
CA ARG A 344 5.31 19.97 -3.88
C ARG A 344 4.52 20.07 -5.18
N TRP A 345 3.59 19.11 -5.36
CA TRP A 345 2.81 18.92 -6.55
C TRP A 345 1.33 18.73 -6.22
N ARG A 346 0.47 19.08 -7.16
CA ARG A 346 -0.98 18.82 -7.07
C ARG A 346 -1.41 18.02 -8.30
N LEU A 347 -2.07 16.88 -8.08
CA LEU A 347 -2.59 16.06 -9.18
C LEU A 347 -3.75 16.73 -9.88
N ARG A 348 -3.78 16.57 -11.21
CA ARG A 348 -4.88 17.02 -12.07
C ARG A 348 -5.90 15.88 -12.23
N PRO A 349 -7.18 16.08 -11.91
CA PRO A 349 -8.21 15.06 -12.14
C PRO A 349 -8.35 14.72 -13.62
N GLY A 350 -8.36 13.42 -13.91
CA GLY A 350 -8.69 12.92 -15.25
C GLY A 350 -7.61 13.06 -16.33
N VAL A 351 -6.43 13.60 -15.98
CA VAL A 351 -5.31 13.69 -16.93
C VAL A 351 -4.32 12.57 -16.64
N ILE A 352 -4.26 11.59 -17.52
CA ILE A 352 -3.25 10.54 -17.54
C ILE A 352 -2.51 10.69 -18.88
N THR A 353 -1.34 11.33 -18.84
CA THR A 353 -0.53 11.47 -20.06
C THR A 353 0.65 10.50 -19.95
N PRO A 354 0.83 9.59 -20.90
CA PRO A 354 2.01 8.75 -20.95
C PRO A 354 3.28 9.63 -21.04
N VAL A 355 4.33 9.23 -20.34
CA VAL A 355 5.64 9.89 -20.47
C VAL A 355 6.14 9.63 -21.90
N PRO A 356 6.46 10.66 -22.70
CA PRO A 356 7.04 10.46 -24.01
C PRO A 356 8.40 9.74 -23.86
N ALA A 357 8.63 8.71 -24.67
CA ALA A 357 9.85 7.89 -24.61
C ALA A 357 11.15 8.71 -24.84
N ASP A 358 11.08 9.83 -25.55
CA ASP A 358 12.20 10.67 -25.95
C ASP A 358 12.34 11.97 -25.14
N SER A 359 11.67 12.08 -23.99
CA SER A 359 11.74 13.33 -23.25
C SER A 359 13.09 13.45 -22.53
N ALA A 360 13.71 14.64 -22.64
CA ALA A 360 14.87 15.05 -21.83
C ALA A 360 14.59 14.99 -20.30
N CYS A 361 13.40 14.55 -19.95
CA CYS A 361 12.87 14.43 -18.60
C CYS A 361 13.02 13.03 -17.99
N VAL A 362 13.46 12.03 -18.75
CA VAL A 362 13.78 10.71 -18.18
C VAL A 362 15.22 10.76 -17.67
N ALA A 363 15.43 10.47 -16.39
CA ALA A 363 16.76 10.36 -15.83
C ALA A 363 17.53 9.24 -16.56
N ARG A 364 18.73 9.58 -17.03
CA ARG A 364 19.65 8.63 -17.67
C ARG A 364 20.25 7.66 -16.66
#